data_31c5b9fed65dcb45487068c3c75a1d3c
#
_entry.id   31c5b9fed65dcb45487068c3c75a1d3c
#
_cell.length_a   1.000
_cell.length_b   1.000
_cell.length_c   1.000
_cell.angle_alpha   90.00
_cell.angle_beta   90.00
_cell.angle_gamma   90.00
#
_symmetry.space_group_name_H-M   'P 1'
#
loop_
_entity.id
_entity.type
_entity.pdbx_description
1 polymer ?
#
loop_
_entity_poly.entity_id
_entity_poly.type
_entity_poly.pdbx_seq_one_letter_code
_entity_poly.pdbx_strand_id
1 'polypeptide(L)'
;KGAHGEEWQVHGGGFYHIQKYLVAPATLPEHLTWFKWESYMTWISGFALMVLVYYLGAEFYLIDPAVMELSVPGAIALSIGSLALGWVIYDQICKRFVNSNQTLVMIALFVVLVGMSYFYTSVFTGRAALLHLGAWTATIMTANVFMIIMPNQRIVVKDLQEGRAPDPKYGKIAKQRSTHNNYLTLPVIFLMLSNHYPLAFATQYAWIIASLVFLMGVTIRHYFNTMHAGTGNPTWTWAATALIFILIMWLSIAPAPPQDRDEDLASLTGTAAQFAQAEDFEDVYFTVAGRCSMCHAQNPGYPGIRWAPRGLVLETEAQVARAATQIYLQAARSLAMPPANVSWMEPEERDLIRRWYQDVTGTQG
;
A
#
# COMPACT_ATOMS: atom_id res chain seq x y z
N LYS A 1 31.99 27.95 11.35
CA LYS A 1 32.52 27.18 12.51
C LYS A 1 31.31 26.58 13.25
N GLY A 2 31.33 25.27 13.54
CA GLY A 2 30.23 24.55 14.24
C GLY A 2 29.30 23.74 13.36
N ALA A 3 29.49 23.70 12.05
CA ALA A 3 28.76 22.78 11.17
C ALA A 3 29.14 21.33 11.49
N HIS A 4 28.13 20.46 11.56
CA HIS A 4 28.30 19.03 11.79
C HIS A 4 28.54 18.28 10.47
N GLY A 5 28.11 18.83 9.35
CA GLY A 5 28.32 18.30 8.01
C GLY A 5 28.11 19.40 6.97
N GLU A 6 28.71 19.21 5.83
CA GLU A 6 28.58 20.10 4.69
C GLU A 6 28.55 19.31 3.38
N GLU A 7 27.91 19.86 2.38
CA GLU A 7 27.86 19.29 1.05
C GLU A 7 27.93 20.40 -0.01
N TRP A 8 28.74 20.17 -1.03
CA TRP A 8 28.81 21.00 -2.20
C TRP A 8 28.05 20.36 -3.35
N GLN A 9 27.09 21.06 -3.90
CA GLN A 9 26.27 20.60 -5.02
C GLN A 9 26.47 21.46 -6.23
N VAL A 10 26.55 20.86 -7.41
CA VAL A 10 26.55 21.53 -8.71
C VAL A 10 25.19 21.27 -9.36
N HIS A 11 24.40 22.31 -9.54
CA HIS A 11 23.09 22.20 -10.16
C HIS A 11 22.70 23.46 -10.91
N GLY A 12 22.11 23.32 -12.10
CA GLY A 12 21.63 24.47 -12.91
C GLY A 12 22.71 25.51 -13.25
N GLY A 13 23.97 25.08 -13.39
CA GLY A 13 25.10 25.99 -13.68
C GLY A 13 25.65 26.73 -12.46
N GLY A 14 25.13 26.47 -11.27
CA GLY A 14 25.59 27.09 -10.02
C GLY A 14 26.21 26.09 -9.04
N PHE A 15 26.95 26.63 -8.07
CA PHE A 15 27.51 25.89 -6.95
C PHE A 15 26.71 26.23 -5.68
N TYR A 16 26.24 25.22 -4.98
CA TYR A 16 25.51 25.36 -3.74
C TYR A 16 26.29 24.73 -2.60
N HIS A 17 26.48 25.48 -1.53
CA HIS A 17 27.13 25.01 -0.31
C HIS A 17 26.10 24.89 0.80
N ILE A 18 25.77 23.64 1.18
CA ILE A 18 24.80 23.32 2.21
C ILE A 18 25.56 22.96 3.48
N GLN A 19 25.24 23.63 4.59
CA GLN A 19 25.81 23.35 5.90
C GLN A 19 24.73 22.88 6.86
N LYS A 20 25.01 21.81 7.61
CA LYS A 20 24.11 21.25 8.60
C LYS A 20 24.62 21.49 9.99
N TYR A 21 23.79 22.07 10.84
CA TYR A 21 24.03 22.28 12.26
C TYR A 21 23.15 21.34 13.08
N LEU A 22 23.70 20.73 14.15
CA LEU A 22 22.94 19.81 15.01
C LEU A 22 21.99 20.54 15.94
N VAL A 23 22.43 21.65 16.51
CA VAL A 23 21.65 22.42 17.48
C VAL A 23 21.31 23.79 16.88
N ALA A 24 22.32 24.57 16.53
CA ALA A 24 22.13 25.93 16.06
C ALA A 24 23.31 26.40 15.19
N PRO A 25 23.07 27.22 14.13
CA PRO A 25 24.13 28.03 13.52
C PRO A 25 24.59 29.14 14.48
N ALA A 26 25.77 29.68 14.23
CA ALA A 26 26.29 30.82 15.01
C ALA A 26 25.44 32.10 14.85
N THR A 27 24.82 32.25 13.67
CA THR A 27 23.88 33.32 13.36
C THR A 27 22.72 32.74 12.59
N LEU A 28 21.49 33.10 12.98
CA LEU A 28 20.27 32.67 12.30
C LEU A 28 19.85 33.75 11.28
N PRO A 29 19.58 33.40 10.00
CA PRO A 29 19.07 34.37 9.04
C PRO A 29 17.65 34.81 9.43
N GLU A 30 17.29 36.05 9.06
CA GLU A 30 15.95 36.61 9.34
C GLU A 30 14.83 35.81 8.67
N HIS A 31 15.09 35.35 7.45
CA HIS A 31 14.13 34.57 6.68
C HIS A 31 14.50 33.10 6.62
N LEU A 32 13.60 32.26 7.10
CA LEU A 32 13.72 30.80 7.08
C LEU A 32 12.67 30.20 6.15
N THR A 33 13.10 29.36 5.21
CA THR A 33 12.20 28.57 4.36
C THR A 33 11.84 27.27 5.09
N TRP A 34 10.55 26.98 5.18
CA TRP A 34 10.01 25.83 5.88
C TRP A 34 9.43 24.82 4.88
N PHE A 35 10.11 23.70 4.69
CA PHE A 35 9.68 22.59 3.81
C PHE A 35 8.59 21.73 4.45
N LYS A 36 7.41 22.30 4.64
CA LYS A 36 6.26 21.61 5.26
C LYS A 36 5.12 21.37 4.29
N TRP A 37 4.94 22.30 3.33
CA TRP A 37 3.81 22.26 2.41
C TRP A 37 3.92 21.11 1.42
N GLU A 38 5.12 20.72 1.04
CA GLU A 38 5.40 19.56 0.21
C GLU A 38 4.79 18.28 0.85
N SER A 39 5.02 18.09 2.14
CA SER A 39 4.44 16.94 2.88
C SER A 39 2.94 17.06 3.02
N TYR A 40 2.43 18.25 3.37
CA TYR A 40 0.99 18.44 3.60
C TYR A 40 0.18 18.27 2.33
N MET A 41 0.60 18.92 1.24
CA MET A 41 -0.11 18.84 -0.03
C MET A 41 -0.06 17.45 -0.65
N THR A 42 1.06 16.74 -0.50
CA THR A 42 1.15 15.33 -0.94
C THR A 42 0.12 14.47 -0.22
N TRP A 43 -0.01 14.61 1.10
CA TRP A 43 -1.00 13.84 1.85
C TRP A 43 -2.43 14.26 1.55
N ILE A 44 -2.73 15.57 1.50
CA ILE A 44 -4.07 16.09 1.22
C ILE A 44 -4.57 15.63 -0.16
N SER A 45 -3.73 15.77 -1.19
CA SER A 45 -4.10 15.36 -2.55
C SER A 45 -4.24 13.83 -2.67
N GLY A 46 -3.35 13.07 -2.02
CA GLY A 46 -3.42 11.61 -1.98
C GLY A 46 -4.65 11.11 -1.24
N PHE A 47 -5.00 11.72 -0.10
CA PHE A 47 -6.20 11.39 0.64
C PHE A 47 -7.48 11.74 -0.13
N ALA A 48 -7.51 12.91 -0.78
CA ALA A 48 -8.62 13.29 -1.64
C ALA A 48 -8.82 12.29 -2.79
N LEU A 49 -7.74 11.86 -3.43
CA LEU A 49 -7.80 10.82 -4.46
C LEU A 49 -8.29 9.47 -3.90
N MET A 50 -7.86 9.10 -2.70
CA MET A 50 -8.34 7.89 -2.03
C MET A 50 -9.85 7.96 -1.76
N VAL A 51 -10.37 9.11 -1.32
CA VAL A 51 -11.82 9.33 -1.14
C VAL A 51 -12.56 9.16 -2.46
N LEU A 52 -12.08 9.81 -3.52
CA LEU A 52 -12.74 9.76 -4.84
C LEU A 52 -12.77 8.34 -5.42
N VAL A 53 -11.69 7.57 -5.28
CA VAL A 53 -11.60 6.25 -5.89
C VAL A 53 -12.16 5.15 -4.98
N TYR A 54 -11.74 5.13 -3.70
CA TYR A 54 -12.01 4.00 -2.81
C TYR A 54 -13.22 4.22 -1.89
N TYR A 55 -13.61 5.46 -1.56
CA TYR A 55 -14.78 5.66 -0.70
C TYR A 55 -16.05 5.91 -1.51
N LEU A 56 -15.99 6.75 -2.58
CA LEU A 56 -17.13 6.92 -3.46
C LEU A 56 -17.38 5.69 -4.35
N GLY A 57 -16.35 4.90 -4.64
CA GLY A 57 -16.44 3.63 -5.34
C GLY A 57 -16.18 2.41 -4.45
N ALA A 58 -16.58 2.45 -3.16
CA ALA A 58 -16.20 1.45 -2.18
C ALA A 58 -16.65 0.04 -2.53
N GLU A 59 -17.84 -0.11 -3.09
CA GLU A 59 -18.39 -1.42 -3.52
C GLU A 59 -17.51 -2.11 -4.56
N PHE A 60 -16.81 -1.33 -5.39
CA PHE A 60 -16.03 -1.85 -6.51
C PHE A 60 -14.53 -1.93 -6.23
N TYR A 61 -14.01 -1.00 -5.44
CA TYR A 61 -12.56 -0.83 -5.31
C TYR A 61 -12.04 -1.12 -3.91
N LEU A 62 -12.88 -1.00 -2.87
CA LEU A 62 -12.47 -1.20 -1.49
C LEU A 62 -12.90 -2.57 -0.96
N ILE A 63 -14.15 -2.95 -1.19
CA ILE A 63 -14.77 -4.17 -0.66
C ILE A 63 -14.62 -5.32 -1.65
N ASP A 64 -14.25 -6.48 -1.14
CA ASP A 64 -14.33 -7.76 -1.85
C ASP A 64 -15.05 -8.75 -0.94
N PRO A 65 -16.28 -9.15 -1.26
CA PRO A 65 -17.04 -10.11 -0.43
C PRO A 65 -16.34 -11.48 -0.28
N ALA A 66 -15.50 -11.86 -1.25
CA ALA A 66 -14.70 -13.09 -1.16
C ALA A 66 -13.58 -13.00 -0.10
N VAL A 67 -13.17 -11.79 0.28
CA VAL A 67 -12.19 -11.54 1.34
C VAL A 67 -12.89 -11.30 2.67
N MET A 68 -13.82 -10.34 2.70
CA MET A 68 -14.63 -10.02 3.88
C MET A 68 -15.92 -9.31 3.47
N GLU A 69 -17.06 -9.78 3.93
CA GLU A 69 -18.33 -9.08 3.74
C GLU A 69 -18.40 -7.85 4.64
N LEU A 70 -18.39 -6.67 4.03
CA LEU A 70 -18.46 -5.39 4.71
C LEU A 70 -19.52 -4.49 4.09
N SER A 71 -20.23 -3.76 4.93
CA SER A 71 -21.04 -2.64 4.44
C SER A 71 -20.13 -1.47 4.03
N VAL A 72 -20.55 -0.67 3.06
CA VAL A 72 -19.80 0.52 2.61
C VAL A 72 -19.42 1.45 3.78
N PRO A 73 -20.35 1.85 4.68
CA PRO A 73 -19.97 2.66 5.84
C PRO A 73 -18.99 1.96 6.76
N GLY A 74 -19.11 0.63 6.94
CA GLY A 74 -18.21 -0.17 7.76
C GLY A 74 -16.79 -0.21 7.20
N ALA A 75 -16.65 -0.43 5.90
CA ALA A 75 -15.36 -0.44 5.21
C ALA A 75 -14.66 0.93 5.29
N ILE A 76 -15.39 2.02 5.07
CA ILE A 76 -14.85 3.39 5.18
C ILE A 76 -14.44 3.69 6.63
N ALA A 77 -15.26 3.31 7.61
CA ALA A 77 -14.94 3.50 9.03
C ALA A 77 -13.69 2.72 9.45
N LEU A 78 -13.54 1.47 9.00
CA LEU A 78 -12.34 0.67 9.21
C LEU A 78 -11.10 1.32 8.57
N SER A 79 -11.22 1.81 7.34
CA SER A 79 -10.15 2.53 6.67
C SER A 79 -9.70 3.75 7.47
N ILE A 80 -10.58 4.70 7.72
CA ILE A 80 -10.27 5.95 8.44
C ILE A 80 -9.78 5.65 9.85
N GLY A 81 -10.46 4.74 10.57
CA GLY A 81 -10.12 4.34 11.93
C GLY A 81 -8.72 3.73 12.01
N SER A 82 -8.35 2.87 11.05
CA SER A 82 -7.01 2.25 11.02
C SER A 82 -5.90 3.26 10.72
N LEU A 83 -6.14 4.26 9.86
CA LEU A 83 -5.18 5.34 9.60
C LEU A 83 -4.93 6.17 10.86
N ALA A 84 -6.01 6.57 11.57
CA ALA A 84 -5.91 7.34 12.80
C ALA A 84 -5.25 6.55 13.94
N LEU A 85 -5.69 5.30 14.15
CA LEU A 85 -5.14 4.41 15.17
C LEU A 85 -3.66 4.11 14.91
N GLY A 86 -3.28 3.92 13.66
CA GLY A 86 -1.89 3.69 13.27
C GLY A 86 -0.96 4.82 13.70
N TRP A 87 -1.37 6.06 13.50
CA TRP A 87 -0.63 7.22 14.01
C TRP A 87 -0.50 7.19 15.55
N VAL A 88 -1.60 6.94 16.25
CA VAL A 88 -1.58 6.91 17.72
C VAL A 88 -0.65 5.82 18.24
N ILE A 89 -0.74 4.58 17.71
CA ILE A 89 0.14 3.48 18.10
C ILE A 89 1.60 3.83 17.84
N TYR A 90 1.92 4.30 16.63
CA TYR A 90 3.27 4.70 16.26
C TYR A 90 3.82 5.80 17.20
N ASP A 91 3.03 6.83 17.46
CA ASP A 91 3.45 7.95 18.33
C ASP A 91 3.70 7.50 19.76
N GLN A 92 2.83 6.63 20.32
CA GLN A 92 3.01 6.08 21.67
C GLN A 92 4.27 5.20 21.78
N ILE A 93 4.54 4.36 20.77
CA ILE A 93 5.78 3.57 20.74
C ILE A 93 7.00 4.50 20.75
N CYS A 94 7.01 5.51 19.90
CA CYS A 94 8.13 6.43 19.81
C CYS A 94 8.33 7.26 21.10
N LYS A 95 7.25 7.70 21.75
CA LYS A 95 7.31 8.44 23.02
C LYS A 95 7.84 7.57 24.18
N ARG A 96 7.37 6.33 24.24
CA ARG A 96 7.71 5.42 25.34
C ARG A 96 9.16 4.94 25.25
N PHE A 97 9.68 4.81 24.04
CA PHE A 97 11.01 4.26 23.77
C PHE A 97 12.00 5.28 23.21
N VAL A 98 11.77 6.58 23.43
CA VAL A 98 12.62 7.66 22.89
C VAL A 98 14.08 7.57 23.32
N ASN A 99 14.35 7.05 24.51
CA ASN A 99 15.69 6.86 25.08
C ASN A 99 16.22 5.41 24.95
N SER A 100 15.45 4.53 24.31
CA SER A 100 15.81 3.13 24.12
C SER A 100 16.69 2.94 22.88
N ASN A 101 17.17 1.71 22.70
CA ASN A 101 17.87 1.33 21.48
C ASN A 101 16.97 1.54 20.24
N GLN A 102 17.38 2.43 19.35
CA GLN A 102 16.59 2.80 18.17
C GLN A 102 16.36 1.61 17.23
N THR A 103 17.27 0.63 17.20
CA THR A 103 17.09 -0.59 16.42
C THR A 103 15.90 -1.41 16.94
N LEU A 104 15.75 -1.54 18.26
CA LEU A 104 14.60 -2.23 18.85
C LEU A 104 13.28 -1.51 18.55
N VAL A 105 13.28 -0.19 18.56
CA VAL A 105 12.11 0.61 18.18
C VAL A 105 11.74 0.34 16.72
N MET A 106 12.71 0.31 15.82
CA MET A 106 12.46 0.02 14.39
C MET A 106 11.94 -1.41 14.19
N ILE A 107 12.46 -2.39 14.93
CA ILE A 107 11.94 -3.77 14.89
C ILE A 107 10.49 -3.81 15.38
N ALA A 108 10.16 -3.17 16.49
CA ALA A 108 8.80 -3.11 17.01
C ALA A 108 7.82 -2.46 16.01
N LEU A 109 8.24 -1.36 15.39
CA LEU A 109 7.47 -0.70 14.33
C LEU A 109 7.29 -1.59 13.11
N PHE A 110 8.30 -2.35 12.73
CA PHE A 110 8.22 -3.31 11.65
C PHE A 110 7.22 -4.44 11.94
N VAL A 111 7.20 -4.96 13.17
CA VAL A 111 6.20 -5.97 13.59
C VAL A 111 4.78 -5.41 13.48
N VAL A 112 4.54 -4.17 13.92
CA VAL A 112 3.24 -3.50 13.74
C VAL A 112 2.88 -3.38 12.26
N LEU A 113 3.85 -3.01 11.42
CA LEU A 113 3.66 -2.88 9.98
C LEU A 113 3.29 -4.22 9.32
N VAL A 114 3.95 -5.32 9.69
CA VAL A 114 3.61 -6.66 9.21
C VAL A 114 2.18 -7.03 9.62
N GLY A 115 1.79 -6.74 10.86
CA GLY A 115 0.42 -6.93 11.33
C GLY A 115 -0.60 -6.11 10.52
N MET A 116 -0.28 -4.85 10.21
CA MET A 116 -1.14 -4.00 9.37
C MET A 116 -1.19 -4.45 7.92
N SER A 117 -0.08 -4.97 7.38
CA SER A 117 -0.04 -5.56 6.05
C SER A 117 -0.99 -6.76 5.94
N TYR A 118 -0.91 -7.68 6.91
CA TYR A 118 -1.82 -8.82 7.01
C TYR A 118 -3.28 -8.38 7.20
N PHE A 119 -3.53 -7.43 8.10
CA PHE A 119 -4.87 -6.89 8.34
C PHE A 119 -5.50 -6.35 7.05
N TYR A 120 -4.84 -5.46 6.33
CA TYR A 120 -5.40 -4.88 5.12
C TYR A 120 -5.64 -5.91 4.01
N THR A 121 -4.77 -6.88 3.86
CA THR A 121 -4.96 -7.95 2.86
C THR A 121 -6.05 -8.95 3.23
N SER A 122 -6.44 -9.01 4.51
CA SER A 122 -7.54 -9.86 5.00
C SER A 122 -8.89 -9.13 5.07
N VAL A 123 -8.92 -7.82 4.77
CA VAL A 123 -10.13 -6.99 4.92
C VAL A 123 -10.57 -6.37 3.61
N PHE A 124 -9.62 -5.91 2.78
CA PHE A 124 -9.89 -5.15 1.57
C PHE A 124 -9.46 -5.89 0.31
N THR A 125 -9.93 -5.41 -0.85
CA THR A 125 -9.42 -5.90 -2.13
C THR A 125 -7.89 -5.82 -2.17
N GLY A 126 -7.22 -6.72 -2.88
CA GLY A 126 -5.75 -6.74 -2.91
C GLY A 126 -5.13 -5.41 -3.34
N ARG A 127 -5.76 -4.71 -4.29
CA ARG A 127 -5.35 -3.37 -4.73
C ARG A 127 -5.51 -2.34 -3.62
N ALA A 128 -6.67 -2.32 -2.95
CA ALA A 128 -6.94 -1.41 -1.85
C ALA A 128 -6.03 -1.70 -0.65
N ALA A 129 -5.75 -2.96 -0.36
CA ALA A 129 -4.91 -3.37 0.77
C ALA A 129 -3.51 -2.74 0.72
N LEU A 130 -2.82 -2.86 -0.41
CA LEU A 130 -1.49 -2.28 -0.57
C LEU A 130 -1.52 -0.75 -0.56
N LEU A 131 -2.51 -0.14 -1.22
CA LEU A 131 -2.68 1.31 -1.20
C LEU A 131 -2.95 1.82 0.23
N HIS A 132 -3.81 1.13 0.99
CA HIS A 132 -4.11 1.51 2.38
C HIS A 132 -2.90 1.37 3.29
N LEU A 133 -2.07 0.34 3.11
CA LEU A 133 -0.79 0.23 3.84
C LEU A 133 0.14 1.40 3.51
N GLY A 134 0.18 1.82 2.23
CA GLY A 134 0.88 3.03 1.79
C GLY A 134 0.29 4.30 2.42
N ALA A 135 -1.03 4.46 2.41
CA ALA A 135 -1.73 5.61 3.01
C ALA A 135 -1.53 5.66 4.54
N TRP A 136 -1.56 4.50 5.21
CA TRP A 136 -1.25 4.36 6.64
C TRP A 136 0.17 4.86 6.95
N THR A 137 1.15 4.41 6.18
CA THR A 137 2.54 4.83 6.33
C THR A 137 2.72 6.32 6.00
N ALA A 138 2.12 6.81 4.91
CA ALA A 138 2.15 8.22 4.52
C ALA A 138 1.50 9.13 5.58
N THR A 139 0.41 8.68 6.21
CA THR A 139 -0.25 9.39 7.32
C THR A 139 0.69 9.53 8.50
N ILE A 140 1.41 8.47 8.88
CA ILE A 140 2.44 8.52 9.93
C ILE A 140 3.52 9.54 9.56
N MET A 141 4.01 9.51 8.32
CA MET A 141 5.08 10.41 7.87
C MET A 141 4.64 11.88 7.91
N THR A 142 3.46 12.21 7.40
CA THR A 142 2.94 13.58 7.39
C THR A 142 2.56 14.05 8.80
N ALA A 143 1.96 13.19 9.63
CA ALA A 143 1.67 13.52 11.01
C ALA A 143 2.96 13.74 11.83
N ASN A 144 4.05 13.02 11.55
CA ASN A 144 5.37 13.33 12.11
C ASN A 144 5.80 14.76 11.80
N VAL A 145 5.64 15.21 10.55
CA VAL A 145 5.99 16.59 10.17
C VAL A 145 5.08 17.58 10.86
N PHE A 146 3.76 17.38 10.80
CA PHE A 146 2.77 18.33 11.30
C PHE A 146 2.74 18.44 12.83
N MET A 147 2.70 17.30 13.53
CA MET A 147 2.46 17.25 14.97
C MET A 147 3.73 17.24 15.82
N ILE A 148 4.86 16.81 15.25
CA ILE A 148 6.09 16.61 16.04
C ILE A 148 7.24 17.46 15.52
N ILE A 149 7.65 17.32 14.26
CA ILE A 149 8.86 17.98 13.75
C ILE A 149 8.67 19.49 13.75
N MET A 150 7.61 19.97 13.12
CA MET A 150 7.37 21.41 12.97
C MET A 150 7.16 22.14 14.33
N PRO A 151 6.35 21.63 15.28
CA PRO A 151 6.23 22.25 16.59
C PRO A 151 7.56 22.33 17.34
N ASN A 152 8.33 21.23 17.37
CA ASN A 152 9.62 21.21 18.06
C ASN A 152 10.63 22.17 17.39
N GLN A 153 10.69 22.23 16.07
CA GLN A 153 11.57 23.17 15.37
C GLN A 153 11.18 24.63 15.58
N ARG A 154 9.88 24.95 15.69
CA ARG A 154 9.41 26.30 16.04
C ARG A 154 9.90 26.74 17.41
N ILE A 155 9.90 25.84 18.41
CA ILE A 155 10.43 26.15 19.75
C ILE A 155 11.92 26.46 19.64
N VAL A 156 12.70 25.60 18.96
CA VAL A 156 14.14 25.80 18.77
C VAL A 156 14.44 27.15 18.09
N VAL A 157 13.73 27.46 17.00
CA VAL A 157 13.92 28.73 16.26
C VAL A 157 13.58 29.93 17.12
N LYS A 158 12.47 29.86 17.90
CA LYS A 158 12.08 30.94 18.81
C LYS A 158 13.14 31.18 19.89
N ASP A 159 13.66 30.13 20.52
CA ASP A 159 14.71 30.26 21.53
C ASP A 159 15.96 30.92 20.94
N LEU A 160 16.36 30.55 19.73
CA LEU A 160 17.49 31.14 19.04
C LEU A 160 17.27 32.62 18.71
N GLN A 161 16.07 33.01 18.24
CA GLN A 161 15.71 34.40 17.94
C GLN A 161 15.71 35.28 19.21
N GLU A 162 15.36 34.68 20.34
CA GLU A 162 15.37 35.37 21.65
C GLU A 162 16.74 35.26 22.36
N GLY A 163 17.78 34.76 21.68
CA GLY A 163 19.14 34.66 22.23
C GLY A 163 19.30 33.57 23.31
N ARG A 164 18.34 32.66 23.43
CA ARG A 164 18.41 31.53 24.37
C ARG A 164 19.00 30.31 23.71
N ALA A 165 19.75 29.50 24.48
CA ALA A 165 20.17 28.18 24.06
C ALA A 165 18.96 27.22 24.06
N PRO A 166 18.57 26.62 22.92
CA PRO A 166 17.43 25.70 22.87
C PRO A 166 17.74 24.38 23.58
N ASP A 167 16.72 23.79 24.21
CA ASP A 167 16.84 22.47 24.81
C ASP A 167 17.09 21.40 23.73
N PRO A 168 18.20 20.65 23.80
CA PRO A 168 18.56 19.63 22.80
C PRO A 168 17.52 18.53 22.58
N LYS A 169 16.59 18.33 23.55
CA LYS A 169 15.52 17.33 23.44
C LYS A 169 14.64 17.55 22.21
N TYR A 170 14.30 18.80 21.89
CA TYR A 170 13.43 19.12 20.74
C TYR A 170 14.06 18.72 19.41
N GLY A 171 15.36 19.02 19.24
CA GLY A 171 16.10 18.59 18.07
C GLY A 171 16.24 17.06 17.97
N LYS A 172 16.48 16.38 19.12
CA LYS A 172 16.61 14.93 19.19
C LYS A 172 15.31 14.23 18.78
N ILE A 173 14.16 14.67 19.30
CA ILE A 173 12.85 14.12 18.96
C ILE A 173 12.54 14.37 17.48
N ALA A 174 12.72 15.57 16.96
CA ALA A 174 12.50 15.89 15.56
C ALA A 174 13.39 15.05 14.64
N LYS A 175 14.67 14.86 14.98
CA LYS A 175 15.62 14.03 14.22
C LYS A 175 15.17 12.56 14.19
N GLN A 176 14.72 11.98 15.29
CA GLN A 176 14.21 10.60 15.32
C GLN A 176 13.07 10.43 14.33
N ARG A 177 12.04 11.30 14.37
CA ARG A 177 10.89 11.23 13.46
C ARG A 177 11.28 11.43 12.01
N SER A 178 12.17 12.38 11.73
CA SER A 178 12.70 12.61 10.39
C SER A 178 13.49 11.41 9.86
N THR A 179 14.25 10.73 10.73
CA THR A 179 14.96 9.50 10.36
C THR A 179 13.99 8.37 10.00
N HIS A 180 12.92 8.19 10.79
CA HIS A 180 11.87 7.21 10.46
C HIS A 180 11.23 7.54 9.10
N ASN A 181 10.84 8.79 8.85
CA ASN A 181 10.28 9.21 7.57
C ASN A 181 11.24 8.90 6.39
N ASN A 182 12.54 9.12 6.58
CA ASN A 182 13.54 8.83 5.55
C ASN A 182 13.57 7.33 5.20
N TYR A 183 13.52 6.43 6.19
CA TYR A 183 13.48 4.99 5.93
C TYR A 183 12.17 4.53 5.28
N LEU A 184 11.05 5.20 5.56
CA LEU A 184 9.73 4.87 5.01
C LEU A 184 9.50 5.39 3.58
N THR A 185 10.34 6.29 3.07
CA THR A 185 10.12 6.96 1.77
C THR A 185 10.03 5.99 0.61
N LEU A 186 11.01 5.07 0.44
CA LEU A 186 11.02 4.14 -0.68
C LEU A 186 9.84 3.15 -0.65
N PRO A 187 9.54 2.50 0.50
CA PRO A 187 8.38 1.62 0.59
C PRO A 187 7.06 2.32 0.27
N VAL A 188 6.85 3.54 0.78
CA VAL A 188 5.62 4.30 0.51
C VAL A 188 5.45 4.60 -0.97
N ILE A 189 6.51 5.02 -1.66
CA ILE A 189 6.45 5.27 -3.10
C ILE A 189 6.04 4.00 -3.84
N PHE A 190 6.65 2.85 -3.52
CA PHE A 190 6.27 1.58 -4.14
C PHE A 190 4.79 1.25 -3.90
N LEU A 191 4.31 1.37 -2.65
CA LEU A 191 2.92 1.05 -2.32
C LEU A 191 1.91 1.99 -3.01
N MET A 192 2.23 3.27 -3.14
CA MET A 192 1.38 4.22 -3.88
C MET A 192 1.31 3.89 -5.39
N LEU A 193 2.41 3.35 -5.95
CA LEU A 193 2.47 2.92 -7.35
C LEU A 193 2.00 1.47 -7.56
N SER A 194 1.75 0.71 -6.49
CA SER A 194 1.45 -0.73 -6.54
C SER A 194 0.22 -1.07 -7.38
N ASN A 195 -0.73 -0.15 -7.53
CA ASN A 195 -1.89 -0.31 -8.40
C ASN A 195 -1.54 -0.64 -9.87
N HIS A 196 -0.35 -0.26 -10.31
CA HIS A 196 0.17 -0.54 -11.65
C HIS A 196 0.92 -1.88 -11.74
N TYR A 197 1.11 -2.57 -10.62
CA TYR A 197 1.86 -3.83 -10.53
C TYR A 197 1.02 -4.96 -9.94
N PRO A 198 0.12 -5.58 -10.75
CA PRO A 198 -0.76 -6.65 -10.26
C PRO A 198 -0.04 -7.80 -9.57
N LEU A 199 1.17 -8.13 -10.01
CA LEU A 199 2.00 -9.17 -9.38
C LEU A 199 2.29 -8.93 -7.90
N ALA A 200 2.19 -7.69 -7.42
CA ALA A 200 2.45 -7.37 -6.01
C ALA A 200 1.24 -7.67 -5.11
N PHE A 201 0.01 -7.53 -5.62
CA PHE A 201 -1.22 -7.66 -4.82
C PHE A 201 -2.14 -8.81 -5.25
N ALA A 202 -1.89 -9.41 -6.42
CA ALA A 202 -2.72 -10.47 -6.98
C ALA A 202 -2.25 -11.87 -6.56
N THR A 203 -1.60 -12.00 -5.43
CA THR A 203 -1.10 -13.25 -4.85
C THR A 203 -1.52 -13.37 -3.40
N GLN A 204 -1.69 -14.59 -2.92
CA GLN A 204 -1.93 -14.88 -1.50
C GLN A 204 -0.79 -14.39 -0.58
N TYR A 205 0.39 -14.14 -1.13
CA TYR A 205 1.56 -13.66 -0.41
C TYR A 205 1.67 -12.12 -0.40
N ALA A 206 0.63 -11.39 -0.81
CA ALA A 206 0.66 -9.93 -0.93
C ALA A 206 1.12 -9.23 0.35
N TRP A 207 0.69 -9.69 1.54
CA TRP A 207 1.12 -9.15 2.82
C TRP A 207 2.61 -9.40 3.13
N ILE A 208 3.15 -10.55 2.71
CA ILE A 208 4.58 -10.86 2.83
C ILE A 208 5.38 -9.98 1.86
N ILE A 209 4.92 -9.87 0.60
CA ILE A 209 5.55 -9.02 -0.42
C ILE A 209 5.61 -7.57 0.06
N ALA A 210 4.51 -7.02 0.58
CA ALA A 210 4.50 -5.67 1.11
C ALA A 210 5.49 -5.50 2.27
N SER A 211 5.56 -6.46 3.19
CA SER A 211 6.52 -6.46 4.29
C SER A 211 7.97 -6.53 3.81
N LEU A 212 8.26 -7.35 2.80
CA LEU A 212 9.58 -7.46 2.18
C LEU A 212 9.98 -6.17 1.43
N VAL A 213 9.04 -5.48 0.80
CA VAL A 213 9.27 -4.16 0.18
C VAL A 213 9.74 -3.14 1.22
N PHE A 214 9.18 -3.14 2.44
CA PHE A 214 9.68 -2.30 3.53
C PHE A 214 11.12 -2.67 3.91
N LEU A 215 11.42 -3.95 4.08
CA LEU A 215 12.79 -4.38 4.38
C LEU A 215 13.78 -4.00 3.27
N MET A 216 13.38 -4.18 2.01
CA MET A 216 14.19 -3.78 0.86
C MET A 216 14.46 -2.27 0.87
N GLY A 217 13.43 -1.46 1.14
CA GLY A 217 13.59 -0.02 1.29
C GLY A 217 14.52 0.37 2.44
N VAL A 218 14.45 -0.34 3.57
CA VAL A 218 15.34 -0.15 4.73
C VAL A 218 16.79 -0.48 4.36
N THR A 219 17.05 -1.60 3.67
CA THR A 219 18.42 -1.98 3.29
C THR A 219 19.05 -0.97 2.34
N ILE A 220 18.31 -0.49 1.34
CA ILE A 220 18.76 0.55 0.41
C ILE A 220 19.04 1.87 1.17
N ARG A 221 18.10 2.32 2.00
CA ARG A 221 18.26 3.58 2.75
C ARG A 221 19.38 3.50 3.78
N HIS A 222 19.58 2.35 4.39
CA HIS A 222 20.67 2.17 5.36
C HIS A 222 22.04 2.35 4.71
N TYR A 223 22.24 1.84 3.50
CA TYR A 223 23.46 2.09 2.73
C TYR A 223 23.74 3.59 2.58
N PHE A 224 22.78 4.33 1.99
CA PHE A 224 22.96 5.75 1.74
C PHE A 224 23.07 6.56 3.02
N ASN A 225 22.27 6.28 4.03
CA ASN A 225 22.32 7.00 5.31
C ASN A 225 23.67 6.82 6.00
N THR A 226 24.24 5.62 5.98
CA THR A 226 25.54 5.32 6.59
C THR A 226 26.68 5.98 5.83
N MET A 227 26.65 5.93 4.48
CA MET A 227 27.62 6.60 3.64
C MET A 227 27.61 8.13 3.83
N HIS A 228 26.43 8.75 3.75
CA HIS A 228 26.29 10.21 3.91
C HIS A 228 26.61 10.69 5.33
N ALA A 229 26.45 9.82 6.33
CA ALA A 229 26.89 10.14 7.70
C ALA A 229 28.40 9.96 7.91
N GLY A 230 29.13 9.44 6.93
CA GLY A 230 30.58 9.18 7.05
C GLY A 230 30.91 8.09 8.07
N THR A 231 29.96 7.22 8.44
CA THR A 231 30.10 6.20 9.50
C THR A 231 30.50 4.83 8.96
N GLY A 232 30.60 4.68 7.63
CA GLY A 232 31.02 3.42 7.00
C GLY A 232 30.46 3.20 5.60
N ASN A 233 30.77 2.05 5.02
CA ASN A 233 30.29 1.61 3.71
C ASN A 233 29.69 0.20 3.81
N PRO A 234 28.41 0.06 4.21
CA PRO A 234 27.79 -1.23 4.46
C PRO A 234 27.35 -1.92 3.15
N THR A 235 28.28 -2.32 2.30
CA THR A 235 28.01 -2.96 1.00
C THR A 235 27.17 -4.24 1.08
N TRP A 236 27.16 -4.92 2.23
CA TRP A 236 26.33 -6.10 2.48
C TRP A 236 24.83 -5.84 2.26
N THR A 237 24.40 -4.58 2.43
CA THR A 237 22.97 -4.20 2.24
C THR A 237 22.51 -4.41 0.81
N TRP A 238 23.41 -4.29 -0.17
CA TRP A 238 23.08 -4.56 -1.58
C TRP A 238 22.85 -6.06 -1.84
N ALA A 239 23.63 -6.93 -1.19
CA ALA A 239 23.38 -8.37 -1.25
C ALA A 239 22.03 -8.72 -0.60
N ALA A 240 21.71 -8.12 0.55
CA ALA A 240 20.42 -8.28 1.21
C ALA A 240 19.27 -7.78 0.32
N THR A 241 19.44 -6.61 -0.31
CA THR A 241 18.45 -6.04 -1.25
C THR A 241 18.19 -6.99 -2.43
N ALA A 242 19.24 -7.54 -3.03
CA ALA A 242 19.13 -8.48 -4.14
C ALA A 242 18.41 -9.78 -3.73
N LEU A 243 18.74 -10.33 -2.57
CA LEU A 243 18.06 -11.53 -2.04
C LEU A 243 16.56 -11.27 -1.76
N ILE A 244 16.24 -10.14 -1.12
CA ILE A 244 14.84 -9.75 -0.87
C ILE A 244 14.11 -9.56 -2.20
N PHE A 245 14.71 -8.91 -3.18
CA PHE A 245 14.10 -8.73 -4.50
C PHE A 245 13.80 -10.08 -5.19
N ILE A 246 14.77 -11.02 -5.18
CA ILE A 246 14.57 -12.36 -5.73
C ILE A 246 13.41 -13.08 -5.02
N LEU A 247 13.33 -12.96 -3.69
CA LEU A 247 12.26 -13.56 -2.90
C LEU A 247 10.89 -12.92 -3.25
N ILE A 248 10.82 -11.61 -3.40
CA ILE A 248 9.60 -10.91 -3.86
C ILE A 248 9.19 -11.44 -5.23
N MET A 249 10.11 -11.53 -6.18
CA MET A 249 9.83 -12.03 -7.53
C MET A 249 9.31 -13.48 -7.49
N TRP A 250 9.93 -14.33 -6.68
CA TRP A 250 9.48 -15.70 -6.50
C TRP A 250 8.07 -15.79 -5.91
N LEU A 251 7.77 -15.05 -4.84
CA LEU A 251 6.44 -15.00 -4.23
C LEU A 251 5.38 -14.43 -5.17
N SER A 252 5.76 -13.45 -6.01
CA SER A 252 4.84 -12.81 -6.96
C SER A 252 4.36 -13.74 -8.06
N ILE A 253 5.17 -14.74 -8.42
CA ILE A 253 4.88 -15.72 -9.47
C ILE A 253 4.61 -17.13 -8.92
N ALA A 254 4.59 -17.28 -7.60
CA ALA A 254 4.28 -18.57 -6.99
C ALA A 254 2.83 -18.97 -7.30
N PRO A 255 2.59 -20.23 -7.68
CA PRO A 255 1.25 -20.70 -7.98
C PRO A 255 0.36 -20.58 -6.74
N ALA A 256 -0.91 -20.24 -6.96
CA ALA A 256 -1.91 -20.36 -5.90
C ALA A 256 -2.06 -21.85 -5.50
N PRO A 257 -2.39 -22.14 -4.23
CA PRO A 257 -2.75 -23.51 -3.85
C PRO A 257 -3.91 -23.99 -4.72
N PRO A 258 -3.98 -25.29 -5.03
CA PRO A 258 -5.12 -25.86 -5.72
C PRO A 258 -6.41 -25.49 -4.97
N GLN A 259 -7.36 -24.91 -5.68
CA GLN A 259 -8.70 -24.69 -5.11
C GLN A 259 -9.46 -26.01 -5.13
N ASP A 260 -10.25 -26.23 -4.07
CA ASP A 260 -11.07 -27.43 -3.97
C ASP A 260 -12.10 -27.44 -5.11
N ARG A 261 -12.09 -28.50 -5.93
CA ARG A 261 -13.02 -28.64 -7.05
C ARG A 261 -14.39 -29.15 -6.59
N ASP A 262 -14.42 -29.79 -5.40
CA ASP A 262 -15.61 -30.42 -4.86
C ASP A 262 -16.45 -29.45 -4.01
N GLU A 263 -16.20 -28.13 -4.16
CA GLU A 263 -16.96 -27.13 -3.41
C GLU A 263 -18.40 -27.10 -3.94
N ASP A 264 -19.32 -27.59 -3.11
CA ASP A 264 -20.74 -27.68 -3.44
C ASP A 264 -21.35 -26.26 -3.47
N LEU A 265 -22.15 -25.98 -4.48
CA LEU A 265 -22.96 -24.77 -4.58
C LEU A 265 -23.80 -24.52 -3.33
N ALA A 266 -24.29 -25.62 -2.73
CA ALA A 266 -25.08 -25.61 -1.49
C ALA A 266 -24.27 -25.11 -0.25
N SER A 267 -22.95 -25.10 -0.32
CA SER A 267 -22.08 -24.61 0.77
C SER A 267 -21.88 -23.09 0.78
N LEU A 268 -22.35 -22.40 -0.27
CA LEU A 268 -22.22 -20.98 -0.38
C LEU A 268 -23.08 -20.22 0.64
N THR A 269 -22.55 -19.17 1.20
CA THR A 269 -23.22 -18.27 2.15
C THR A 269 -23.08 -16.81 1.71
N GLY A 270 -23.90 -15.93 2.31
CA GLY A 270 -23.83 -14.50 2.06
C GLY A 270 -24.12 -14.11 0.62
N THR A 271 -23.42 -13.13 0.11
CA THR A 271 -23.64 -12.57 -1.23
C THR A 271 -23.35 -13.57 -2.35
N ALA A 272 -22.39 -14.49 -2.15
CA ALA A 272 -22.10 -15.55 -3.14
C ALA A 272 -23.31 -16.48 -3.35
N ALA A 273 -24.03 -16.83 -2.29
CA ALA A 273 -25.25 -17.62 -2.39
C ALA A 273 -26.36 -16.87 -3.13
N GLN A 274 -26.47 -15.55 -2.96
CA GLN A 274 -27.44 -14.75 -3.69
C GLN A 274 -27.13 -14.74 -5.20
N PHE A 275 -25.88 -14.61 -5.58
CA PHE A 275 -25.45 -14.68 -6.98
C PHE A 275 -25.74 -16.06 -7.60
N ALA A 276 -25.53 -17.14 -6.85
CA ALA A 276 -25.80 -18.49 -7.32
C ALA A 276 -27.29 -18.81 -7.46
N GLN A 277 -28.17 -18.09 -6.75
CA GLN A 277 -29.63 -18.28 -6.78
C GLN A 277 -30.34 -17.32 -7.77
N ALA A 278 -29.60 -16.42 -8.40
CA ALA A 278 -30.18 -15.47 -9.34
C ALA A 278 -30.66 -16.17 -10.63
N GLU A 279 -31.73 -15.66 -11.23
CA GLU A 279 -32.39 -16.25 -12.40
C GLU A 279 -31.43 -16.46 -13.59
N ASP A 280 -30.56 -15.47 -13.86
CA ASP A 280 -29.58 -15.50 -14.97
C ASP A 280 -28.30 -16.29 -14.65
N PHE A 281 -28.14 -16.91 -13.47
CA PHE A 281 -26.86 -17.48 -13.04
C PHE A 281 -26.36 -18.61 -13.93
N GLU A 282 -27.24 -19.50 -14.38
CA GLU A 282 -26.86 -20.63 -15.23
C GLU A 282 -26.27 -20.14 -16.56
N ASP A 283 -26.89 -19.17 -17.20
CA ASP A 283 -26.41 -18.57 -18.45
C ASP A 283 -25.10 -17.81 -18.25
N VAL A 284 -24.95 -17.12 -17.11
CA VAL A 284 -23.68 -16.46 -16.73
C VAL A 284 -22.59 -17.50 -16.52
N TYR A 285 -22.87 -18.60 -15.84
CA TYR A 285 -21.90 -19.67 -15.64
C TYR A 285 -21.40 -20.22 -16.97
N PHE A 286 -22.29 -20.56 -17.89
CA PHE A 286 -21.90 -21.07 -19.21
C PHE A 286 -21.12 -20.04 -20.02
N THR A 287 -21.49 -18.77 -19.95
CA THR A 287 -20.74 -17.68 -20.55
C THR A 287 -19.32 -17.59 -20.00
N VAL A 288 -19.17 -17.60 -18.67
CA VAL A 288 -17.87 -17.53 -18.00
C VAL A 288 -17.03 -18.77 -18.30
N ALA A 289 -17.63 -19.97 -18.23
CA ALA A 289 -16.95 -21.21 -18.59
C ALA A 289 -16.45 -21.21 -20.03
N GLY A 290 -17.24 -20.69 -20.96
CA GLY A 290 -16.88 -20.62 -22.38
C GLY A 290 -15.84 -19.55 -22.72
N ARG A 291 -15.85 -18.41 -22.03
CA ARG A 291 -15.03 -17.24 -22.37
C ARG A 291 -13.80 -17.04 -21.49
N CYS A 292 -13.79 -17.57 -20.26
CA CYS A 292 -12.77 -17.27 -19.26
C CYS A 292 -11.91 -18.50 -18.90
N SER A 293 -12.45 -19.72 -18.96
CA SER A 293 -11.77 -20.93 -18.48
C SER A 293 -10.49 -21.26 -19.24
N MET A 294 -10.36 -20.85 -20.52
CA MET A 294 -9.11 -21.06 -21.27
C MET A 294 -7.86 -20.49 -20.56
N CYS A 295 -8.04 -19.44 -19.75
CA CYS A 295 -6.99 -18.82 -18.93
C CYS A 295 -7.23 -19.05 -17.43
N HIS A 296 -8.50 -19.08 -16.97
CA HIS A 296 -8.91 -19.14 -15.58
C HIS A 296 -9.36 -20.55 -15.17
N ALA A 297 -8.70 -21.57 -15.68
CA ALA A 297 -8.80 -22.95 -15.23
C ALA A 297 -7.66 -23.31 -14.28
N GLN A 298 -7.81 -24.37 -13.49
CA GLN A 298 -6.72 -24.91 -12.66
C GLN A 298 -5.51 -25.33 -13.52
N ASN A 299 -5.81 -25.85 -14.74
CA ASN A 299 -4.83 -26.18 -15.76
C ASN A 299 -5.18 -25.42 -17.04
N PRO A 300 -4.73 -24.16 -17.20
CA PRO A 300 -5.08 -23.31 -18.33
C PRO A 300 -4.65 -23.91 -19.67
N GLY A 301 -5.54 -23.84 -20.67
CA GLY A 301 -5.22 -24.28 -22.04
C GLY A 301 -4.60 -23.21 -22.92
N TYR A 302 -4.54 -21.93 -22.48
CA TYR A 302 -4.01 -20.84 -23.30
C TYR A 302 -2.47 -20.87 -23.33
N PRO A 303 -1.84 -20.79 -24.52
CA PRO A 303 -0.38 -20.84 -24.65
C PRO A 303 0.33 -19.77 -23.80
N GLY A 304 1.32 -20.19 -23.01
CA GLY A 304 2.10 -19.29 -22.17
C GLY A 304 1.53 -19.01 -20.76
N ILE A 305 0.29 -19.42 -20.49
CA ILE A 305 -0.29 -19.36 -19.15
C ILE A 305 -0.16 -20.74 -18.50
N ARG A 306 0.57 -20.84 -17.38
CA ARG A 306 0.85 -22.10 -16.68
C ARG A 306 -0.08 -22.39 -15.51
N TRP A 307 -0.73 -21.36 -14.96
CA TRP A 307 -1.71 -21.43 -13.88
C TRP A 307 -2.68 -20.26 -14.02
N ALA A 308 -3.83 -20.38 -13.39
CA ALA A 308 -4.86 -19.35 -13.43
C ALA A 308 -4.30 -17.97 -13.01
N PRO A 309 -4.41 -16.93 -13.84
CA PRO A 309 -3.94 -15.60 -13.52
C PRO A 309 -4.56 -15.13 -12.19
N ARG A 310 -3.73 -14.59 -11.30
CA ARG A 310 -4.13 -14.15 -9.94
C ARG A 310 -4.65 -15.27 -9.04
N GLY A 311 -4.45 -16.53 -9.41
CA GLY A 311 -5.04 -17.66 -8.71
C GLY A 311 -6.56 -17.76 -8.85
N LEU A 312 -7.17 -16.97 -9.73
CA LEU A 312 -8.61 -16.99 -9.95
C LEU A 312 -8.98 -18.13 -10.88
N VAL A 313 -9.57 -19.17 -10.33
CA VAL A 313 -10.11 -20.31 -11.07
C VAL A 313 -11.62 -20.12 -11.25
N LEU A 314 -12.14 -20.36 -12.47
CA LEU A 314 -13.54 -20.15 -12.85
C LEU A 314 -14.07 -21.40 -13.59
N GLU A 315 -13.92 -22.58 -12.97
CA GLU A 315 -14.34 -23.88 -13.55
C GLU A 315 -15.66 -24.38 -12.97
N THR A 316 -16.01 -24.01 -11.73
CA THR A 316 -17.22 -24.46 -11.08
C THR A 316 -18.20 -23.32 -10.84
N GLU A 317 -19.48 -23.65 -10.70
CA GLU A 317 -20.53 -22.68 -10.37
C GLU A 317 -20.23 -21.94 -9.07
N ALA A 318 -19.76 -22.64 -8.03
CA ALA A 318 -19.38 -22.02 -6.77
C ALA A 318 -18.25 -20.99 -6.93
N GLN A 319 -17.24 -21.30 -7.75
CA GLN A 319 -16.13 -20.37 -8.05
C GLN A 319 -16.61 -19.14 -8.81
N VAL A 320 -17.52 -19.31 -9.77
CA VAL A 320 -18.11 -18.20 -10.55
C VAL A 320 -18.95 -17.30 -9.64
N ALA A 321 -19.80 -17.87 -8.80
CA ALA A 321 -20.63 -17.11 -7.87
C ALA A 321 -19.80 -16.30 -6.86
N ARG A 322 -18.71 -16.86 -6.32
CA ARG A 322 -17.79 -16.13 -5.44
C ARG A 322 -17.04 -15.01 -6.16
N ALA A 323 -16.71 -15.21 -7.42
CA ALA A 323 -15.97 -14.25 -8.23
C ALA A 323 -16.88 -13.20 -8.90
N ALA A 324 -18.18 -13.16 -8.60
CA ALA A 324 -19.16 -12.30 -9.28
C ALA A 324 -18.73 -10.86 -9.44
N THR A 325 -18.26 -10.23 -8.35
CA THR A 325 -17.78 -8.84 -8.37
C THR A 325 -16.58 -8.65 -9.32
N GLN A 326 -15.63 -9.59 -9.30
CA GLN A 326 -14.45 -9.52 -10.17
C GLN A 326 -14.83 -9.73 -11.64
N ILE A 327 -15.72 -10.69 -11.91
CA ILE A 327 -16.24 -10.96 -13.25
C ILE A 327 -16.94 -9.71 -13.80
N TYR A 328 -17.88 -9.15 -13.05
CA TYR A 328 -18.58 -7.93 -13.42
C TYR A 328 -17.62 -6.77 -13.71
N LEU A 329 -16.71 -6.48 -12.77
CA LEU A 329 -15.78 -5.36 -12.92
C LEU A 329 -14.87 -5.50 -14.14
N GLN A 330 -14.39 -6.70 -14.40
CA GLN A 330 -13.37 -6.90 -15.42
C GLN A 330 -13.98 -7.19 -16.81
N ALA A 331 -15.10 -7.90 -16.87
CA ALA A 331 -15.68 -8.32 -18.15
C ALA A 331 -16.84 -7.43 -18.61
N ALA A 332 -17.70 -6.94 -17.69
CA ALA A 332 -18.90 -6.19 -18.05
C ALA A 332 -18.74 -4.68 -17.90
N ARG A 333 -17.99 -4.19 -16.90
CA ARG A 333 -17.85 -2.76 -16.64
C ARG A 333 -16.61 -2.14 -17.28
N SER A 334 -15.41 -2.70 -17.03
CA SER A 334 -14.15 -2.13 -17.54
C SER A 334 -13.75 -2.67 -18.91
N LEU A 335 -14.37 -3.76 -19.37
CA LEU A 335 -14.03 -4.47 -20.61
C LEU A 335 -12.56 -4.93 -20.68
N ALA A 336 -11.87 -5.00 -19.53
CA ALA A 336 -10.46 -5.39 -19.44
C ALA A 336 -10.27 -6.89 -19.71
N MET A 337 -11.32 -7.70 -19.49
CA MET A 337 -11.34 -9.14 -19.72
C MET A 337 -12.42 -9.51 -20.74
N PRO A 338 -12.16 -10.49 -21.59
CA PRO A 338 -10.87 -11.12 -21.89
C PRO A 338 -9.88 -10.11 -22.50
N PRO A 339 -8.55 -10.25 -22.26
CA PRO A 339 -7.57 -9.31 -22.81
C PRO A 339 -7.66 -9.25 -24.34
N ALA A 340 -7.76 -8.04 -24.90
CA ALA A 340 -7.96 -7.80 -26.34
C ALA A 340 -9.13 -8.61 -26.92
N ASN A 341 -10.10 -8.99 -26.11
CA ASN A 341 -11.23 -9.85 -26.46
C ASN A 341 -10.85 -11.19 -27.12
N VAL A 342 -9.77 -11.81 -26.65
CA VAL A 342 -9.16 -13.01 -27.26
C VAL A 342 -10.09 -14.22 -27.33
N SER A 343 -11.11 -14.31 -26.45
CA SER A 343 -12.14 -15.37 -26.45
C SER A 343 -13.42 -14.97 -27.19
N TRP A 344 -13.43 -13.84 -27.89
CA TRP A 344 -14.57 -13.35 -28.70
C TRP A 344 -15.86 -13.20 -27.86
N MET A 345 -15.75 -12.61 -26.69
CA MET A 345 -16.90 -12.31 -25.83
C MET A 345 -17.80 -11.27 -26.49
N GLU A 346 -19.07 -11.61 -26.67
CA GLU A 346 -20.07 -10.77 -27.35
C GLU A 346 -20.61 -9.66 -26.42
N PRO A 347 -21.10 -8.53 -26.98
CA PRO A 347 -21.71 -7.48 -26.17
C PRO A 347 -22.89 -7.95 -25.31
N GLU A 348 -23.71 -8.85 -25.83
CA GLU A 348 -24.87 -9.43 -25.17
C GLU A 348 -24.47 -10.27 -23.95
N GLU A 349 -23.34 -11.00 -24.03
CA GLU A 349 -22.79 -11.75 -22.91
C GLU A 349 -22.29 -10.82 -21.80
N ARG A 350 -21.74 -9.68 -22.16
CA ARG A 350 -21.32 -8.64 -21.19
C ARG A 350 -22.52 -7.98 -20.52
N ASP A 351 -23.60 -7.76 -21.29
CA ASP A 351 -24.85 -7.22 -20.78
C ASP A 351 -25.56 -8.21 -19.86
N LEU A 352 -25.49 -9.51 -20.16
CA LEU A 352 -25.97 -10.58 -19.27
C LEU A 352 -25.27 -10.53 -17.91
N ILE A 353 -23.94 -10.50 -17.89
CA ILE A 353 -23.15 -10.38 -16.64
C ILE A 353 -23.49 -9.10 -15.88
N ARG A 354 -23.72 -8.00 -16.62
CA ARG A 354 -24.08 -6.70 -16.01
C ARG A 354 -25.42 -6.79 -15.32
N ARG A 355 -26.46 -7.30 -15.99
CA ARG A 355 -27.80 -7.45 -15.42
C ARG A 355 -27.75 -8.36 -14.20
N TRP A 356 -27.22 -9.57 -14.34
CA TRP A 356 -27.07 -10.52 -13.23
C TRP A 356 -26.46 -9.87 -11.98
N TYR A 357 -25.37 -9.10 -12.15
CA TYR A 357 -24.71 -8.45 -11.02
C TYR A 357 -25.57 -7.34 -10.42
N GLN A 358 -26.21 -6.52 -11.25
CA GLN A 358 -27.03 -5.39 -10.82
C GLN A 358 -28.31 -5.86 -10.12
N ASP A 359 -28.93 -6.90 -10.60
CA ASP A 359 -30.18 -7.46 -10.01
C ASP A 359 -29.95 -8.00 -8.60
N VAL A 360 -28.78 -8.64 -8.35
CA VAL A 360 -28.43 -9.13 -7.01
C VAL A 360 -28.01 -8.02 -6.07
N THR A 361 -27.26 -7.03 -6.56
CA THR A 361 -26.67 -5.98 -5.70
C THR A 361 -27.53 -4.73 -5.57
N GLY A 362 -28.53 -4.55 -6.42
CA GLY A 362 -29.35 -3.33 -6.50
C GLY A 362 -28.56 -2.11 -7.01
N THR A 363 -27.34 -2.29 -7.53
CA THR A 363 -26.51 -1.19 -8.04
C THR A 363 -26.99 -0.77 -9.42
N GLN A 364 -27.44 0.49 -9.57
CA GLN A 364 -27.66 1.12 -10.88
C GLN A 364 -26.30 1.58 -11.42
N GLY A 365 -25.94 1.15 -12.63
CA GLY A 365 -24.66 1.40 -13.27
C GLY A 365 -24.37 2.84 -13.67
#